data_21ab9f37a9335ef331ef9ffc38a88d7a
#
_entry.id   21ab9f37a9335ef331ef9ffc38a88d7a
#
_cell.length_a   1.000
_cell.length_b   1.000
_cell.length_c   1.000
_cell.angle_alpha   90.00
_cell.angle_beta   90.00
_cell.angle_gamma   90.00
#
_symmetry.space_group_name_H-M   'P 1'
#
loop_
_entity.id
_entity.type
_entity.pdbx_description
1 polymer ?
#
loop_
_entity_poly.entity_id
_entity_poly.type
_entity_poly.pdbx_seq_one_letter_code
_entity_poly.pdbx_strand_id
1 'polypeptide(L)'
;GIGIYFSTQKNYRRREEHGSAKWGSAKAVDKKYRQSPPSENKLMTQNVRIGLNAKKHRRNLNTLVCGGSGAGKTRFYCKPNLMQCNTSFVILDPKGEILRDTGRLLEKKGYEVRVLDLISMEKSHCYNPFVYLQSDNDVQKLVTNLFKSTTPKGSQSNDPFWDTAASMLLLALVF
;
A
#
# COMPACT_ATOMS: atom_id res chain seq x y z
N GLY A 1 56.54 3.56 5.20
CA GLY A 1 55.88 4.01 6.47
C GLY A 1 54.58 4.78 6.24
N ILE A 2 54.54 5.74 5.30
CA ILE A 2 53.39 6.64 5.08
C ILE A 2 52.17 5.89 4.53
N GLY A 3 52.35 4.97 3.56
CA GLY A 3 51.25 4.19 2.99
C GLY A 3 50.55 3.29 4.00
N ILE A 4 51.29 2.68 4.92
CA ILE A 4 50.73 1.83 5.99
C ILE A 4 49.98 2.70 7.00
N TYR A 5 50.47 3.90 7.33
CA TYR A 5 49.78 4.82 8.21
C TYR A 5 48.39 5.22 7.67
N PHE A 6 48.29 5.56 6.39
CA PHE A 6 46.99 5.90 5.79
C PHE A 6 46.05 4.70 5.61
N SER A 7 46.60 3.49 5.38
CA SER A 7 45.77 2.27 5.26
C SER A 7 45.26 1.76 6.60
N THR A 8 45.94 2.10 7.70
CA THR A 8 45.50 1.71 9.06
C THR A 8 44.75 2.81 9.79
N GLN A 9 44.66 4.02 9.22
CA GLN A 9 43.79 5.05 9.78
C GLN A 9 42.32 4.59 9.67
N LYS A 10 41.82 4.04 10.77
CA LYS A 10 40.40 3.83 10.93
C LYS A 10 39.74 5.22 10.96
N ASN A 11 38.85 5.50 10.00
CA ASN A 11 38.04 6.71 9.95
C ASN A 11 37.05 6.71 11.13
N TYR A 12 37.55 6.88 12.33
CA TYR A 12 36.69 7.10 13.49
C TYR A 12 36.07 8.49 13.38
N ARG A 13 34.77 8.53 13.11
CA ARG A 13 34.01 9.77 13.21
C ARG A 13 33.76 10.04 14.70
N ARG A 14 34.61 10.87 15.28
CA ARG A 14 34.44 11.29 16.67
C ARG A 14 33.04 11.83 16.91
N ARG A 15 32.34 11.34 17.92
CA ARG A 15 30.96 11.67 18.31
C ARG A 15 29.85 11.20 17.37
N GLU A 16 30.11 10.30 16.43
CA GLU A 16 29.11 9.74 15.53
C GLU A 16 29.06 8.19 15.66
N GLU A 17 29.30 7.67 16.86
CA GLU A 17 29.36 6.23 17.15
C GLU A 17 28.05 5.51 16.84
N HIS A 18 26.93 6.22 16.93
CA HIS A 18 25.58 5.70 16.64
C HIS A 18 25.05 6.10 15.24
N GLY A 19 25.89 6.67 14.40
CA GLY A 19 25.55 7.06 13.03
C GLY A 19 25.69 8.56 12.79
N SER A 20 25.97 8.93 11.53
CA SER A 20 26.17 10.30 11.08
C SER A 20 24.89 10.96 10.52
N ALA A 21 23.72 10.35 10.72
CA ALA A 21 22.46 10.86 10.22
C ALA A 21 22.09 12.19 10.90
N LYS A 22 21.76 13.19 10.09
CA LYS A 22 21.30 14.51 10.55
C LYS A 22 20.03 14.90 9.82
N TRP A 23 19.23 15.76 10.44
CA TRP A 23 18.07 16.32 9.79
C TRP A 23 18.46 17.11 8.54
N GLY A 24 17.89 16.76 7.40
CA GLY A 24 18.07 17.50 6.16
C GLY A 24 17.11 18.70 6.06
N SER A 25 17.45 19.69 5.22
CA SER A 25 16.51 20.76 4.89
C SER A 25 15.45 20.24 3.91
N ALA A 26 14.19 20.68 4.07
CA ALA A 26 13.08 20.32 3.19
C ALA A 26 13.41 20.63 1.71
N LYS A 27 14.02 21.79 1.45
CA LYS A 27 14.43 22.22 0.11
C LYS A 27 15.45 21.26 -0.53
N ALA A 28 16.43 20.80 0.24
CA ALA A 28 17.44 19.86 -0.27
C ALA A 28 16.84 18.48 -0.57
N VAL A 29 15.95 18.00 0.29
CA VAL A 29 15.23 16.73 0.11
C VAL A 29 14.33 16.81 -1.11
N ASP A 30 13.52 17.86 -1.24
CA ASP A 30 12.64 18.07 -2.40
C ASP A 30 13.45 18.12 -3.70
N LYS A 31 14.50 18.93 -3.76
CA LYS A 31 15.38 19.01 -4.94
C LYS A 31 15.95 17.66 -5.34
N LYS A 32 16.30 16.82 -4.37
CA LYS A 32 16.94 15.51 -4.62
C LYS A 32 15.97 14.45 -5.12
N TYR A 33 14.73 14.45 -4.63
CA TYR A 33 13.80 13.33 -4.85
C TYR A 33 12.60 13.65 -5.72
N ARG A 34 12.30 14.92 -5.95
CA ARG A 34 11.18 15.26 -6.83
C ARG A 34 11.49 14.93 -8.29
N GLN A 35 10.46 14.67 -9.05
CA GLN A 35 10.52 14.42 -10.49
C GLN A 35 9.71 15.46 -11.25
N SER A 36 10.04 15.60 -12.55
CA SER A 36 9.24 16.35 -13.51
C SER A 36 8.50 15.36 -14.42
N PRO A 37 7.24 15.60 -14.77
CA PRO A 37 6.40 16.74 -14.38
C PRO A 37 5.94 16.67 -12.90
N PRO A 38 5.41 17.75 -12.32
CA PRO A 38 4.96 17.79 -10.92
C PRO A 38 3.92 16.73 -10.56
N SER A 39 3.08 16.32 -11.53
CA SER A 39 2.07 15.27 -11.36
C SER A 39 2.67 13.88 -11.07
N GLU A 40 3.91 13.61 -11.43
CA GLU A 40 4.58 12.34 -11.18
C GLU A 40 5.20 12.23 -9.78
N ASN A 41 4.64 12.93 -8.82
CA ASN A 41 5.17 12.94 -7.46
C ASN A 41 4.12 12.57 -6.43
N LYS A 42 4.57 11.92 -5.37
CA LYS A 42 3.84 11.76 -4.13
C LYS A 42 4.11 12.95 -3.22
N LEU A 43 3.05 13.56 -2.70
CA LEU A 43 3.16 14.67 -1.75
C LEU A 43 3.47 14.12 -0.36
N MET A 44 4.61 14.48 0.19
CA MET A 44 4.98 14.10 1.55
C MET A 44 4.56 15.17 2.56
N THR A 45 4.81 16.42 2.21
CA THR A 45 4.40 17.61 2.97
C THR A 45 4.07 18.73 1.99
N GLN A 46 3.70 19.90 2.49
CA GLN A 46 3.47 21.07 1.67
C GLN A 46 4.71 21.43 0.81
N ASN A 47 5.91 21.17 1.31
CA ASN A 47 7.17 21.61 0.70
C ASN A 47 8.06 20.45 0.20
N VAL A 48 7.64 19.20 0.36
CA VAL A 48 8.45 18.04 0.00
C VAL A 48 7.63 17.06 -0.83
N ARG A 49 8.18 16.71 -1.99
CA ARG A 49 7.64 15.73 -2.93
C ARG A 49 8.67 14.64 -3.21
N ILE A 50 8.19 13.45 -3.49
CA ILE A 50 9.03 12.32 -3.90
C ILE A 50 8.45 11.76 -5.20
N GLY A 51 9.29 11.63 -6.21
CA GLY A 51 8.88 11.08 -7.50
C GLY A 51 8.33 9.65 -7.37
N LEU A 52 7.35 9.31 -8.20
CA LEU A 52 6.74 7.99 -8.23
C LEU A 52 7.66 6.91 -8.81
N ASN A 53 8.65 7.29 -9.63
CA ASN A 53 9.62 6.34 -10.16
C ASN A 53 10.70 5.98 -9.13
N ALA A 54 10.41 4.96 -8.33
CA ALA A 54 11.30 4.47 -7.28
C ALA A 54 12.66 3.97 -7.81
N LYS A 55 12.74 3.53 -9.07
CA LYS A 55 14.00 3.09 -9.70
C LYS A 55 14.98 4.25 -9.86
N LYS A 56 14.48 5.46 -10.15
CA LYS A 56 15.31 6.64 -10.37
C LYS A 56 16.02 7.12 -9.10
N HIS A 57 15.34 7.10 -7.97
CA HIS A 57 15.90 7.58 -6.69
C HIS A 57 16.24 6.47 -5.70
N ARG A 58 16.01 5.21 -6.06
CA ARG A 58 16.31 4.01 -5.25
C ARG A 58 15.70 4.04 -3.84
N ARG A 59 14.48 4.57 -3.72
CA ARG A 59 13.71 4.63 -2.48
C ARG A 59 12.37 3.98 -2.69
N ASN A 60 11.86 3.24 -1.69
CA ASN A 60 10.48 2.81 -1.71
C ASN A 60 9.56 3.99 -1.37
N LEU A 61 8.29 3.86 -1.70
CA LEU A 61 7.27 4.88 -1.47
C LEU A 61 6.39 4.57 -0.25
N ASN A 62 6.77 3.56 0.55
CA ASN A 62 6.08 3.27 1.79
C ASN A 62 6.19 4.45 2.74
N THR A 63 5.08 4.91 3.28
CA THR A 63 5.03 6.10 4.10
C THR A 63 4.18 5.83 5.34
N LEU A 64 4.75 6.08 6.50
CA LEU A 64 4.03 6.06 7.76
C LEU A 64 3.67 7.50 8.14
N VAL A 65 2.36 7.77 8.29
CA VAL A 65 1.85 9.07 8.72
C VAL A 65 1.25 8.94 10.12
N CYS A 66 1.96 9.45 11.12
CA CYS A 66 1.56 9.40 12.52
C CYS A 66 0.90 10.71 12.94
N GLY A 67 -0.15 10.60 13.75
CA GLY A 67 -0.83 11.75 14.33
C GLY A 67 -2.09 11.32 15.09
N GLY A 68 -2.48 12.07 16.09
CA GLY A 68 -3.71 11.85 16.85
C GLY A 68 -4.98 12.03 16.01
N SER A 69 -6.14 11.81 16.63
CA SER A 69 -7.42 12.13 16.03
C SER A 69 -7.51 13.65 15.77
N GLY A 70 -8.04 14.06 14.63
CA GLY A 70 -8.13 15.47 14.25
C GLY A 70 -6.82 16.12 13.76
N ALA A 71 -5.67 15.43 13.79
CA ALA A 71 -4.39 15.99 13.32
C ALA A 71 -4.33 16.23 11.79
N GLY A 72 -5.39 15.94 11.06
CA GLY A 72 -5.49 16.24 9.64
C GLY A 72 -4.83 15.24 8.70
N LYS A 73 -4.51 14.01 9.15
CA LYS A 73 -3.90 12.97 8.30
C LYS A 73 -4.66 12.78 6.99
N THR A 74 -5.96 12.59 7.05
CA THR A 74 -6.81 12.43 5.86
C THR A 74 -6.83 13.72 5.02
N ARG A 75 -7.01 14.87 5.67
CA ARG A 75 -7.16 16.17 5.00
C ARG A 75 -5.88 16.63 4.30
N PHE A 76 -4.74 16.52 4.97
CA PHE A 76 -3.49 17.12 4.49
C PHE A 76 -2.55 16.14 3.80
N TYR A 77 -2.80 14.82 3.93
CA TYR A 77 -1.97 13.82 3.28
C TYR A 77 -2.76 12.92 2.33
N CYS A 78 -3.82 12.22 2.81
CA CYS A 78 -4.52 11.25 1.97
C CYS A 78 -5.24 11.91 0.78
N LYS A 79 -6.12 12.88 1.05
CA LYS A 79 -6.91 13.55 0.00
C LYS A 79 -6.04 14.27 -1.03
N PRO A 80 -5.02 15.09 -0.66
CA PRO A 80 -4.17 15.73 -1.65
C PRO A 80 -3.41 14.76 -2.55
N ASN A 81 -2.92 13.63 -2.02
CA ASN A 81 -2.27 12.61 -2.84
C ASN A 81 -3.25 11.91 -3.78
N LEU A 82 -4.46 11.62 -3.32
CA LEU A 82 -5.50 11.04 -4.15
C LEU A 82 -5.95 11.98 -5.27
N MET A 83 -6.08 13.27 -4.96
CA MET A 83 -6.46 14.32 -5.93
C MET A 83 -5.39 14.58 -6.99
N GLN A 84 -4.17 14.09 -6.84
CA GLN A 84 -3.16 14.09 -7.90
C GLN A 84 -3.58 13.22 -9.10
N CYS A 85 -4.41 12.21 -8.90
CA CYS A 85 -4.91 11.34 -9.97
C CYS A 85 -3.78 10.78 -10.85
N ASN A 86 -2.70 10.31 -10.25
CA ASN A 86 -1.49 9.92 -10.97
C ASN A 86 -1.14 8.44 -10.88
N THR A 87 -1.93 7.65 -10.17
CA THR A 87 -1.79 6.18 -10.05
C THR A 87 -3.15 5.54 -9.86
N SER A 88 -3.22 4.21 -9.90
CA SER A 88 -4.36 3.47 -9.35
C SER A 88 -4.28 3.43 -7.82
N PHE A 89 -5.43 3.40 -7.15
CA PHE A 89 -5.51 3.49 -5.70
C PHE A 89 -6.33 2.34 -5.13
N VAL A 90 -5.88 1.81 -3.99
CA VAL A 90 -6.70 0.98 -3.08
C VAL A 90 -6.80 1.74 -1.76
N ILE A 91 -8.01 2.02 -1.31
CA ILE A 91 -8.27 2.92 -0.20
C ILE A 91 -9.11 2.23 0.85
N LEU A 92 -8.64 2.22 2.09
CA LEU A 92 -9.43 1.82 3.25
C LEU A 92 -10.05 3.08 3.87
N ASP A 93 -11.37 3.21 3.72
CA ASP A 93 -12.13 4.41 4.16
C ASP A 93 -13.27 4.02 5.12
N PRO A 94 -12.97 3.73 6.39
CA PRO A 94 -13.98 3.26 7.35
C PRO A 94 -15.16 4.22 7.59
N LYS A 95 -14.97 5.50 7.28
CA LYS A 95 -15.97 6.56 7.46
C LYS A 95 -16.64 7.00 6.16
N GLY A 96 -16.18 6.53 5.01
CA GLY A 96 -16.68 6.95 3.71
C GLY A 96 -16.39 8.42 3.37
N GLU A 97 -15.55 9.12 4.15
CA GLU A 97 -15.29 10.54 3.96
C GLU A 97 -14.41 10.82 2.74
N ILE A 98 -13.50 9.91 2.42
CA ILE A 98 -12.61 10.07 1.27
C ILE A 98 -13.41 9.88 -0.01
N LEU A 99 -14.22 8.82 -0.08
CA LEU A 99 -15.08 8.55 -1.22
C LEU A 99 -16.04 9.72 -1.49
N ARG A 100 -16.71 10.22 -0.44
CA ARG A 100 -17.66 11.34 -0.54
C ARG A 100 -17.01 12.60 -1.08
N ASP A 101 -15.79 12.91 -0.63
CA ASP A 101 -15.13 14.17 -0.94
C ASP A 101 -14.33 14.11 -2.27
N THR A 102 -13.87 12.93 -2.69
CA THR A 102 -12.98 12.79 -3.86
C THR A 102 -13.51 11.88 -4.97
N GLY A 103 -14.54 11.07 -4.71
CA GLY A 103 -15.04 10.08 -5.69
C GLY A 103 -15.45 10.73 -7.02
N ARG A 104 -16.26 11.77 -6.98
CA ARG A 104 -16.68 12.50 -8.21
C ARG A 104 -15.52 13.14 -8.98
N LEU A 105 -14.47 13.55 -8.28
CA LEU A 105 -13.28 14.08 -8.94
C LEU A 105 -12.55 12.97 -9.70
N LEU A 106 -12.40 11.81 -9.08
CA LEU A 106 -11.77 10.64 -9.70
C LEU A 106 -12.54 10.19 -10.95
N GLU A 107 -13.85 10.07 -10.86
CA GLU A 107 -14.71 9.73 -12.01
C GLU A 107 -14.56 10.74 -13.15
N LYS A 108 -14.57 12.05 -12.85
CA LYS A 108 -14.33 13.11 -13.85
C LYS A 108 -12.94 13.03 -14.47
N LYS A 109 -11.96 12.44 -13.78
CA LYS A 109 -10.62 12.22 -14.29
C LYS A 109 -10.46 10.88 -15.02
N GLY A 110 -11.56 10.13 -15.24
CA GLY A 110 -11.60 8.89 -15.98
C GLY A 110 -11.27 7.65 -15.15
N TYR A 111 -11.26 7.75 -13.82
CA TYR A 111 -11.09 6.59 -12.94
C TYR A 111 -12.38 5.79 -12.86
N GLU A 112 -12.27 4.48 -12.90
CA GLU A 112 -13.32 3.57 -12.51
C GLU A 112 -13.30 3.42 -10.98
N VAL A 113 -14.33 3.92 -10.31
CA VAL A 113 -14.43 3.87 -8.85
C VAL A 113 -15.27 2.66 -8.44
N ARG A 114 -14.63 1.70 -7.79
CA ARG A 114 -15.29 0.52 -7.22
C ARG A 114 -15.33 0.64 -5.71
N VAL A 115 -16.50 0.39 -5.13
CA VAL A 115 -16.73 0.50 -3.69
C VAL A 115 -17.16 -0.85 -3.16
N LEU A 116 -16.43 -1.35 -2.15
CA LEU A 116 -16.84 -2.49 -1.34
C LEU A 116 -17.30 -1.96 0.01
N ASP A 117 -18.62 -1.89 0.20
CA ASP A 117 -19.23 -1.43 1.45
C ASP A 117 -19.67 -2.64 2.29
N LEU A 118 -18.92 -2.90 3.37
CA LEU A 118 -19.20 -4.01 4.30
C LEU A 118 -20.24 -3.65 5.37
N ILE A 119 -20.66 -2.38 5.45
CA ILE A 119 -21.67 -1.91 6.39
C ILE A 119 -23.03 -1.91 5.72
N SER A 120 -23.11 -1.35 4.52
CA SER A 120 -24.34 -1.27 3.71
C SER A 120 -24.15 -2.06 2.42
N MET A 121 -24.24 -3.38 2.50
CA MET A 121 -23.96 -4.27 1.37
C MET A 121 -24.80 -3.97 0.12
N GLU A 122 -26.00 -3.43 0.29
CA GLU A 122 -26.87 -2.98 -0.80
C GLU A 122 -26.25 -1.88 -1.67
N LYS A 123 -25.32 -1.08 -1.10
CA LYS A 123 -24.60 0.00 -1.79
C LYS A 123 -23.24 -0.43 -2.31
N SER A 124 -22.89 -1.69 -2.09
CA SER A 124 -21.61 -2.24 -2.50
C SER A 124 -21.64 -2.66 -3.96
N HIS A 125 -20.53 -2.47 -4.67
CA HIS A 125 -20.34 -3.13 -5.95
C HIS A 125 -20.12 -4.63 -5.73
N CYS A 126 -20.66 -5.42 -6.65
CA CYS A 126 -20.44 -6.86 -6.66
C CYS A 126 -19.03 -7.20 -7.13
N TYR A 127 -18.48 -8.24 -6.54
CA TYR A 127 -17.20 -8.81 -6.95
C TYR A 127 -17.41 -10.29 -7.28
N ASN A 128 -17.11 -10.66 -8.52
CA ASN A 128 -17.13 -12.05 -8.95
C ASN A 128 -15.68 -12.54 -9.12
N PRO A 129 -15.15 -13.34 -8.19
CA PRO A 129 -13.77 -13.84 -8.27
C PRO A 129 -13.56 -14.82 -9.42
N PHE A 130 -14.61 -15.48 -9.92
CA PHE A 130 -14.48 -16.46 -11.00
C PHE A 130 -14.06 -15.86 -12.34
N VAL A 131 -14.33 -14.58 -12.57
CA VAL A 131 -13.92 -13.87 -13.80
C VAL A 131 -12.40 -13.80 -13.94
N TYR A 132 -11.67 -13.92 -12.85
CA TYR A 132 -10.19 -13.79 -12.82
C TYR A 132 -9.47 -15.15 -12.85
N LEU A 133 -10.19 -16.26 -12.94
CA LEU A 133 -9.60 -17.60 -13.04
C LEU A 133 -9.08 -17.81 -14.47
N GLN A 134 -7.78 -18.04 -14.60
CA GLN A 134 -7.12 -18.28 -15.88
C GLN A 134 -6.43 -19.65 -15.94
N SER A 135 -6.27 -20.31 -14.81
CA SER A 135 -5.59 -21.59 -14.68
C SER A 135 -6.15 -22.42 -13.53
N ASP A 136 -5.92 -23.74 -13.59
CA ASP A 136 -6.26 -24.68 -12.51
C ASP A 136 -5.66 -24.26 -11.17
N ASN A 137 -4.46 -23.68 -11.21
CA ASN A 137 -3.83 -23.13 -10.01
C ASN A 137 -4.62 -21.99 -9.37
N ASP A 138 -5.29 -21.17 -10.17
CA ASP A 138 -6.09 -20.06 -9.64
C ASP A 138 -7.36 -20.57 -8.99
N VAL A 139 -7.96 -21.63 -9.54
CA VAL A 139 -9.10 -22.34 -8.93
C VAL A 139 -8.69 -22.89 -7.56
N GLN A 140 -7.55 -23.59 -7.48
CA GLN A 140 -7.05 -24.13 -6.20
C GLN A 140 -6.77 -23.03 -5.17
N LYS A 141 -6.17 -21.91 -5.59
CA LYS A 141 -5.95 -20.74 -4.70
C LYS A 141 -7.25 -20.15 -4.22
N LEU A 142 -8.23 -19.98 -5.11
CA LEU A 142 -9.54 -19.44 -4.75
C LEU A 142 -10.23 -20.32 -3.71
N VAL A 143 -10.34 -21.63 -3.98
CA VAL A 143 -10.95 -22.59 -3.06
C VAL A 143 -10.23 -22.60 -1.71
N THR A 144 -8.90 -22.68 -1.72
CA THR A 144 -8.09 -22.65 -0.49
C THR A 144 -8.32 -21.37 0.32
N ASN A 145 -8.39 -20.21 -0.35
CA ASN A 145 -8.63 -18.94 0.32
C ASN A 145 -10.03 -18.85 0.90
N LEU A 146 -11.04 -19.37 0.19
CA LEU A 146 -12.42 -19.41 0.66
C LEU A 146 -12.52 -20.25 1.93
N PHE A 147 -11.94 -21.45 1.93
CA PHE A 147 -11.91 -22.31 3.11
C PHE A 147 -11.21 -21.64 4.29
N LYS A 148 -10.01 -21.12 4.08
CA LYS A 148 -9.23 -20.46 5.15
C LYS A 148 -9.92 -19.21 5.71
N SER A 149 -10.64 -18.46 4.87
CA SER A 149 -11.32 -17.24 5.30
C SER A 149 -12.63 -17.49 6.02
N THR A 150 -13.31 -18.61 5.71
CA THR A 150 -14.61 -18.97 6.32
C THR A 150 -14.46 -19.87 7.55
N THR A 151 -13.30 -20.52 7.73
CA THR A 151 -13.05 -21.33 8.93
C THR A 151 -12.70 -20.43 10.12
N PRO A 152 -13.45 -20.48 11.23
CA PRO A 152 -13.16 -19.68 12.41
C PRO A 152 -11.77 -19.97 12.98
N LYS A 153 -11.06 -18.94 13.40
CA LYS A 153 -9.75 -19.11 14.04
C LYS A 153 -9.90 -19.90 15.35
N GLY A 154 -9.27 -21.07 15.40
CA GLY A 154 -9.33 -21.95 16.58
C GLY A 154 -10.31 -23.12 16.48
N SER A 155 -11.17 -23.18 15.47
CA SER A 155 -11.92 -24.39 15.16
C SER A 155 -11.03 -25.31 14.31
N GLN A 156 -10.17 -26.07 14.95
CA GLN A 156 -9.67 -27.30 14.31
C GLN A 156 -10.80 -28.33 14.40
N SER A 157 -11.32 -28.75 13.26
CA SER A 157 -12.21 -29.92 13.26
C SER A 157 -11.41 -31.11 13.81
N ASN A 158 -12.00 -31.83 14.75
CA ASN A 158 -11.37 -33.04 15.30
C ASN A 158 -11.18 -34.14 14.24
N ASP A 159 -11.76 -33.96 13.04
CA ASP A 159 -11.66 -34.86 11.92
C ASP A 159 -11.34 -34.08 10.62
N PRO A 160 -10.08 -34.16 10.15
CA PRO A 160 -9.65 -33.51 8.90
C PRO A 160 -10.35 -34.04 7.65
N PHE A 161 -11.04 -35.17 7.75
CA PHE A 161 -11.75 -35.80 6.62
C PHE A 161 -12.84 -34.87 6.06
N TRP A 162 -13.67 -34.28 6.92
CA TRP A 162 -14.79 -33.44 6.48
C TRP A 162 -14.31 -32.14 5.80
N ASP A 163 -13.26 -31.52 6.30
CA ASP A 163 -12.68 -30.32 5.70
C ASP A 163 -12.08 -30.65 4.33
N THR A 164 -11.41 -31.80 4.21
CA THR A 164 -10.83 -32.27 2.94
C THR A 164 -11.93 -32.62 1.94
N ALA A 165 -12.96 -33.36 2.34
CA ALA A 165 -14.07 -33.73 1.48
C ALA A 165 -14.83 -32.51 0.97
N ALA A 166 -15.10 -31.55 1.84
CA ALA A 166 -15.77 -30.30 1.45
C ALA A 166 -14.93 -29.46 0.49
N SER A 167 -13.60 -29.37 0.71
CA SER A 167 -12.72 -28.66 -0.21
C SER A 167 -12.62 -29.32 -1.58
N MET A 168 -12.60 -30.66 -1.63
CA MET A 168 -12.62 -31.40 -2.89
C MET A 168 -13.94 -31.23 -3.65
N LEU A 169 -15.07 -31.27 -2.93
CA LEU A 169 -16.38 -31.00 -3.54
C LEU A 169 -16.46 -29.60 -4.13
N LEU A 170 -16.01 -28.59 -3.37
CA LEU A 170 -16.00 -27.21 -3.86
C LEU A 170 -15.07 -27.05 -5.07
N LEU A 171 -13.92 -27.72 -5.04
CA LEU A 171 -12.99 -27.71 -6.16
C LEU A 171 -13.67 -28.29 -7.42
N ALA A 172 -14.35 -29.43 -7.30
CA ALA A 172 -15.06 -30.07 -8.40
C ALA A 172 -16.25 -29.24 -8.94
N LEU A 173 -16.84 -28.39 -8.14
CA LEU A 173 -17.95 -27.51 -8.57
C LEU A 173 -17.45 -26.24 -9.27
N VAL A 174 -16.20 -25.86 -9.07
CA VAL A 174 -15.60 -24.64 -9.67
C VAL A 174 -14.88 -24.98 -10.99
N PHE A 175 -14.40 -26.21 -11.17
CA PHE A 175 -13.91 -26.73 -12.44
C PHE A 175 -15.06 -27.00 -13.42
#